data_4cd8c46387c94e187852e0ffd50b6fda
#
_entry.id   4cd8c46387c94e187852e0ffd50b6fda
#
_cell.length_a   1.000
_cell.length_b   1.000
_cell.length_c   1.000
_cell.angle_alpha   90.00
_cell.angle_beta   90.00
_cell.angle_gamma   90.00
#
_symmetry.space_group_name_H-M   'P 1'
#
loop_
_entity.id
_entity.type
_entity.pdbx_description
1 polymer ?
#
loop_
_entity_poly.entity_id
_entity_poly.type
_entity_poly.pdbx_seq_one_letter_code
_entity_poly.pdbx_strand_id
1 'polypeptide(L)'
;MRKSKIGLDFNKVDSAKNLARQIAEDVQNFVNQYTTVAVERTLCRLIGIDGVDSNDAPLPNVVVNSIHDKGLLNQGVLFYIGNAIIETGLAPQEIAEKIAANELDITKLKINNHKDIEAAIAPYITNCIEKIKGNVARRNQYLDTIGEGAKPYLYVIVATGNIYEDVVQAQAAA
;
A
#
# COMPACT_ATOMS: atom_id res chain seq x y z
N MET A 1 -35.93 -14.96 13.51
CA MET A 1 -35.54 -13.84 14.42
C MET A 1 -34.20 -14.18 15.07
N ARG A 2 -33.13 -13.40 14.85
CA ARG A 2 -31.87 -13.57 15.55
C ARG A 2 -32.05 -13.26 17.04
N LYS A 3 -31.87 -14.25 17.92
CA LYS A 3 -31.92 -14.04 19.38
C LYS A 3 -30.52 -13.62 19.86
N SER A 4 -30.42 -12.48 20.53
CA SER A 4 -29.17 -12.04 21.18
C SER A 4 -29.11 -12.63 22.60
N LYS A 5 -27.97 -13.20 22.99
CA LYS A 5 -27.71 -13.66 24.37
C LYS A 5 -27.68 -12.52 25.41
N ILE A 6 -27.46 -11.28 24.94
CA ILE A 6 -27.34 -10.07 25.79
C ILE A 6 -28.49 -9.08 25.57
N GLY A 7 -29.61 -9.53 24.99
CA GLY A 7 -30.81 -8.70 24.83
C GLY A 7 -30.70 -7.54 23.83
N LEU A 8 -29.75 -7.60 22.89
CA LEU A 8 -29.61 -6.56 21.88
C LEU A 8 -30.77 -6.55 20.90
N ASP A 9 -31.31 -5.36 20.64
CA ASP A 9 -32.24 -5.10 19.56
C ASP A 9 -31.45 -4.95 18.24
N PHE A 10 -31.45 -5.98 17.41
CA PHE A 10 -30.72 -5.99 16.16
C PHE A 10 -31.16 -4.92 15.16
N ASN A 11 -32.42 -4.48 15.19
CA ASN A 11 -32.91 -3.39 14.33
C ASN A 11 -32.21 -2.07 14.69
N LYS A 12 -32.06 -1.81 16.00
CA LYS A 12 -31.29 -0.64 16.47
C LYS A 12 -29.83 -0.73 16.14
N VAL A 13 -29.22 -1.92 16.25
CA VAL A 13 -27.84 -2.15 15.86
C VAL A 13 -27.65 -1.90 14.37
N ASP A 14 -28.52 -2.41 13.51
CA ASP A 14 -28.45 -2.22 12.07
C ASP A 14 -28.70 -0.75 11.68
N SER A 15 -29.63 -0.08 12.34
CA SER A 15 -29.83 1.37 12.17
C SER A 15 -28.58 2.17 12.56
N ALA A 16 -27.97 1.86 13.69
CA ALA A 16 -26.72 2.52 14.12
C ALA A 16 -25.57 2.27 13.13
N LYS A 17 -25.44 1.05 12.60
CA LYS A 17 -24.43 0.73 11.56
C LYS A 17 -24.67 1.52 10.27
N ASN A 18 -25.91 1.68 9.85
CA ASN A 18 -26.24 2.44 8.65
C ASN A 18 -25.91 3.94 8.83
N LEU A 19 -26.21 4.52 9.98
CA LEU A 19 -25.82 5.90 10.29
C LEU A 19 -24.30 6.07 10.34
N ALA A 20 -23.60 5.11 10.95
CA ALA A 20 -22.15 5.13 10.99
C ALA A 20 -21.51 5.04 9.58
N ARG A 21 -22.11 4.25 8.66
CA ARG A 21 -21.67 4.21 7.26
C ARG A 21 -21.85 5.55 6.56
N GLN A 22 -23.00 6.20 6.73
CA GLN A 22 -23.24 7.52 6.12
C GLN A 22 -22.22 8.54 6.60
N ILE A 23 -21.92 8.60 7.90
CA ILE A 23 -20.88 9.48 8.43
C ILE A 23 -19.49 9.12 7.84
N ALA A 24 -19.18 7.83 7.74
CA ALA A 24 -17.91 7.38 7.18
C ALA A 24 -17.79 7.73 5.69
N GLU A 25 -18.88 7.65 4.92
CA GLU A 25 -18.91 8.03 3.50
C GLU A 25 -18.66 9.54 3.32
N ASP A 26 -19.29 10.40 4.15
CA ASP A 26 -19.06 11.84 4.10
C ASP A 26 -17.60 12.20 4.43
N VAL A 27 -17.03 11.59 5.47
CA VAL A 27 -15.62 11.77 5.83
C VAL A 27 -14.70 11.25 4.72
N GLN A 28 -15.01 10.10 4.13
CA GLN A 28 -14.21 9.51 3.05
C GLN A 28 -14.23 10.40 1.80
N ASN A 29 -15.39 10.94 1.44
CA ASN A 29 -15.51 11.86 0.31
C ASN A 29 -14.68 13.13 0.51
N PHE A 30 -14.61 13.64 1.73
CA PHE A 30 -13.72 14.74 2.08
C PHE A 30 -12.24 14.35 1.96
N VAL A 31 -11.86 13.22 2.55
CA VAL A 31 -10.47 12.73 2.56
C VAL A 31 -9.97 12.38 1.15
N ASN A 32 -10.83 11.86 0.28
CA ASN A 32 -10.49 11.50 -1.10
C ASN A 32 -10.03 12.69 -1.96
N GLN A 33 -10.27 13.93 -1.51
CA GLN A 33 -9.79 15.13 -2.18
C GLN A 33 -8.33 15.46 -1.85
N TYR A 34 -7.74 14.77 -0.89
CA TYR A 34 -6.40 15.03 -0.39
C TYR A 34 -5.55 13.76 -0.44
N THR A 35 -4.29 13.93 -0.77
CA THR A 35 -3.31 12.86 -0.62
C THR A 35 -2.53 13.02 0.68
N THR A 36 -1.92 11.94 1.15
CA THR A 36 -1.05 11.93 2.31
C THR A 36 0.32 11.37 1.95
N VAL A 37 1.34 11.78 2.68
CA VAL A 37 2.71 11.24 2.55
C VAL A 37 2.72 9.70 2.62
N ALA A 38 1.88 9.09 3.46
CA ALA A 38 1.80 7.65 3.60
C ALA A 38 1.24 6.95 2.34
N VAL A 39 0.22 7.54 1.72
CA VAL A 39 -0.35 7.05 0.45
C VAL A 39 0.69 7.17 -0.66
N GLU A 40 1.34 8.31 -0.80
CA GLU A 40 2.35 8.54 -1.85
C GLU A 40 3.55 7.60 -1.71
N ARG A 41 4.03 7.32 -0.49
CA ARG A 41 5.06 6.30 -0.23
C ARG A 41 4.62 4.90 -0.63
N THR A 42 3.34 4.59 -0.45
CA THR A 42 2.77 3.31 -0.90
C THR A 42 2.73 3.23 -2.43
N LEU A 43 2.38 4.32 -3.11
CA LEU A 43 2.40 4.40 -4.57
C LEU A 43 3.82 4.21 -5.13
N CYS A 44 4.85 4.76 -4.49
CA CYS A 44 6.24 4.47 -4.87
C CYS A 44 6.54 2.96 -4.85
N ARG A 45 6.12 2.25 -3.78
CA ARG A 45 6.29 0.79 -3.71
C ARG A 45 5.49 0.05 -4.77
N LEU A 46 4.29 0.54 -5.09
CA LEU A 46 3.44 -0.05 -6.12
C LEU A 46 4.13 -0.07 -7.49
N ILE A 47 4.91 0.95 -7.82
CA ILE A 47 5.66 1.03 -9.09
C ILE A 47 7.07 0.43 -9.02
N GLY A 48 7.42 -0.24 -7.93
CA GLY A 48 8.64 -1.03 -7.78
C GLY A 48 9.83 -0.28 -7.17
N ILE A 49 9.61 0.87 -6.52
CA ILE A 49 10.67 1.55 -5.76
C ILE A 49 10.78 0.89 -4.38
N ASP A 50 11.95 0.31 -4.08
CA ASP A 50 12.24 -0.39 -2.84
C ASP A 50 13.68 -0.16 -2.38
N GLY A 51 14.03 -0.67 -1.19
CA GLY A 51 15.36 -0.51 -0.62
C GLY A 51 15.54 0.79 0.16
N VAL A 52 16.80 1.10 0.48
CA VAL A 52 17.19 2.23 1.32
C VAL A 52 18.33 3.04 0.66
N ASP A 53 18.51 4.28 1.09
CA ASP A 53 19.64 5.10 0.74
C ASP A 53 20.87 4.80 1.60
N SER A 54 21.95 5.59 1.44
CA SER A 54 23.19 5.47 2.22
C SER A 54 23.04 5.73 3.72
N ASN A 55 21.90 6.26 4.17
CA ASN A 55 21.58 6.56 5.56
C ASN A 55 20.50 5.61 6.12
N ASP A 56 20.25 4.48 5.47
CA ASP A 56 19.20 3.51 5.79
C ASP A 56 17.77 4.09 5.72
N ALA A 57 17.57 5.23 5.04
CA ALA A 57 16.24 5.78 4.83
C ALA A 57 15.56 5.07 3.63
N PRO A 58 14.32 4.59 3.77
CA PRO A 58 13.61 3.94 2.67
C PRO A 58 13.51 4.84 1.44
N LEU A 59 13.90 4.36 0.26
CA LEU A 59 13.84 5.12 -1.00
C LEU A 59 12.45 5.71 -1.29
N PRO A 60 11.33 5.02 -1.04
CA PRO A 60 10.00 5.64 -1.16
C PRO A 60 9.84 6.89 -0.29
N ASN A 61 10.45 6.92 0.90
CA ASN A 61 10.40 8.09 1.77
C ASN A 61 11.22 9.24 1.19
N VAL A 62 12.41 8.95 0.72
CA VAL A 62 13.33 9.94 0.10
C VAL A 62 12.65 10.61 -1.10
N VAL A 63 12.08 9.81 -2.00
CA VAL A 63 11.37 10.31 -3.20
C VAL A 63 10.19 11.21 -2.80
N VAL A 64 9.32 10.74 -1.92
CA VAL A 64 8.13 11.52 -1.52
C VAL A 64 8.53 12.80 -0.78
N ASN A 65 9.52 12.73 0.12
CA ASN A 65 10.00 13.91 0.84
C ASN A 65 10.59 14.95 -0.11
N SER A 66 11.32 14.55 -1.16
CA SER A 66 11.90 15.46 -2.13
C SER A 66 10.86 16.34 -2.86
N ILE A 67 9.62 15.86 -2.96
CA ILE A 67 8.48 16.58 -3.56
C ILE A 67 7.69 17.32 -2.47
N HIS A 68 7.46 16.65 -1.32
CA HIS A 68 6.70 17.20 -0.20
C HIS A 68 7.32 18.48 0.37
N ASP A 69 8.63 18.47 0.58
CA ASP A 69 9.36 19.60 1.17
C ASP A 69 9.36 20.86 0.29
N LYS A 70 8.98 20.70 -0.97
CA LYS A 70 8.77 21.79 -1.93
C LYS A 70 7.29 22.22 -2.03
N GLY A 71 6.40 21.60 -1.26
CA GLY A 71 4.97 21.89 -1.30
C GLY A 71 4.26 21.43 -2.57
N LEU A 72 4.84 20.46 -3.31
CA LEU A 72 4.36 20.04 -4.63
C LEU A 72 3.62 18.69 -4.62
N LEU A 73 3.44 18.07 -3.45
CA LEU A 73 2.89 16.71 -3.34
C LEU A 73 1.41 16.61 -3.77
N ASN A 74 0.70 17.71 -3.87
CA ASN A 74 -0.69 17.76 -4.31
C ASN A 74 -0.93 17.24 -5.74
N GLN A 75 0.12 17.20 -6.58
CA GLN A 75 0.07 16.59 -7.91
C GLN A 75 0.20 15.06 -7.87
N GLY A 76 0.65 14.51 -6.73
CA GLY A 76 0.93 13.10 -6.55
C GLY A 76 2.33 12.69 -7.06
N VAL A 77 2.94 11.71 -6.38
CA VAL A 77 4.30 11.22 -6.71
C VAL A 77 4.35 10.58 -8.10
N LEU A 78 3.28 9.87 -8.50
CA LEU A 78 3.23 9.19 -9.80
C LEU A 78 3.30 10.16 -10.97
N PHE A 79 2.78 11.38 -10.81
CA PHE A 79 2.91 12.43 -11.81
C PHE A 79 4.39 12.79 -12.06
N TYR A 80 5.14 13.03 -10.99
CA TYR A 80 6.56 13.39 -11.10
C TYR A 80 7.42 12.23 -11.57
N ILE A 81 7.19 11.02 -11.09
CA ILE A 81 7.93 9.83 -11.54
C ILE A 81 7.61 9.51 -12.99
N GLY A 82 6.33 9.52 -13.38
CA GLY A 82 5.94 9.29 -14.79
C GLY A 82 6.54 10.32 -15.73
N ASN A 83 6.57 11.60 -15.32
CA ASN A 83 7.26 12.65 -16.08
C ASN A 83 8.77 12.40 -16.16
N ALA A 84 9.40 11.98 -15.06
CA ALA A 84 10.84 11.68 -15.04
C ALA A 84 11.19 10.48 -15.92
N ILE A 85 10.34 9.46 -16.02
CA ILE A 85 10.53 8.34 -16.95
C ILE A 85 10.62 8.84 -18.39
N ILE A 86 9.74 9.77 -18.80
CA ILE A 86 9.73 10.34 -20.16
C ILE A 86 11.03 11.13 -20.40
N GLU A 87 11.41 12.00 -19.47
CA GLU A 87 12.53 12.92 -19.65
C GLU A 87 13.89 12.22 -19.56
N THR A 88 14.00 11.15 -18.79
CA THR A 88 15.27 10.49 -18.51
C THR A 88 15.43 9.13 -19.18
N GLY A 89 14.33 8.47 -19.53
CA GLY A 89 14.31 7.08 -20.00
C GLY A 89 14.66 6.04 -18.93
N LEU A 90 14.78 6.45 -17.66
CA LEU A 90 15.16 5.58 -16.55
C LEU A 90 13.94 4.86 -15.94
N ALA A 91 14.18 3.70 -15.32
CA ALA A 91 13.15 2.99 -14.56
C ALA A 91 12.89 3.71 -13.21
N PRO A 92 11.70 3.52 -12.59
CA PRO A 92 11.37 4.16 -11.31
C PRO A 92 12.39 3.93 -10.20
N GLN A 93 12.97 2.74 -10.11
CA GLN A 93 14.00 2.42 -9.13
C GLN A 93 15.27 3.26 -9.34
N GLU A 94 15.76 3.36 -10.59
CA GLU A 94 16.94 4.14 -10.94
C GLU A 94 16.72 5.64 -10.68
N ILE A 95 15.50 6.14 -10.96
CA ILE A 95 15.11 7.51 -10.64
C ILE A 95 15.20 7.74 -9.13
N ALA A 96 14.67 6.81 -8.31
CA ALA A 96 14.71 6.93 -6.86
C ALA A 96 16.15 6.93 -6.32
N GLU A 97 17.02 6.08 -6.84
CA GLU A 97 18.44 6.02 -6.48
C GLU A 97 19.17 7.33 -6.82
N LYS A 98 18.89 7.91 -7.99
CA LYS A 98 19.46 9.21 -8.38
C LYS A 98 18.94 10.37 -7.55
N ILE A 99 17.68 10.34 -7.12
CA ILE A 99 17.13 11.33 -6.17
C ILE A 99 17.87 11.21 -4.83
N ALA A 100 18.06 9.99 -4.33
CA ALA A 100 18.75 9.73 -3.08
C ALA A 100 20.24 10.16 -3.12
N ALA A 101 20.88 9.99 -4.27
CA ALA A 101 22.25 10.47 -4.52
C ALA A 101 22.35 12.00 -4.75
N ASN A 102 21.22 12.73 -4.74
CA ASN A 102 21.14 14.15 -5.12
C ASN A 102 21.63 14.45 -6.56
N GLU A 103 21.57 13.46 -7.45
CA GLU A 103 21.94 13.60 -8.86
C GLU A 103 20.76 14.03 -9.74
N LEU A 104 19.52 13.87 -9.26
CA LEU A 104 18.30 14.16 -10.03
C LEU A 104 17.26 14.89 -9.17
N ASP A 105 16.79 16.00 -9.67
CA ASP A 105 15.65 16.74 -9.11
C ASP A 105 14.47 16.66 -10.08
N ILE A 106 13.58 15.70 -9.84
CA ILE A 106 12.43 15.44 -10.72
C ILE A 106 11.41 16.59 -10.76
N THR A 107 11.45 17.50 -9.80
CA THR A 107 10.54 18.66 -9.75
C THR A 107 10.97 19.79 -10.69
N LYS A 108 12.19 19.74 -11.22
CA LYS A 108 12.74 20.73 -12.16
C LYS A 108 12.69 20.27 -13.61
N LEU A 109 12.28 19.05 -13.88
CA LEU A 109 12.15 18.54 -15.23
C LEU A 109 11.04 19.27 -16.00
N LYS A 110 11.21 19.37 -17.32
CA LYS A 110 10.15 19.88 -18.18
C LYS A 110 8.92 18.99 -18.07
N ILE A 111 7.76 19.59 -17.83
CA ILE A 111 6.52 18.86 -17.68
C ILE A 111 5.92 18.51 -19.03
N ASN A 112 5.63 17.24 -19.22
CA ASN A 112 4.96 16.68 -20.39
C ASN A 112 3.43 16.69 -20.17
N ASN A 113 2.66 16.30 -21.19
CA ASN A 113 1.21 16.25 -21.03
C ASN A 113 0.79 15.06 -20.15
N HIS A 114 -0.35 15.20 -19.47
CA HIS A 114 -0.86 14.19 -18.53
C HIS A 114 -1.03 12.79 -19.14
N LYS A 115 -1.51 12.71 -20.39
CA LYS A 115 -1.76 11.43 -21.07
C LYS A 115 -0.46 10.65 -21.30
N ASP A 116 0.62 11.36 -21.66
CA ASP A 116 1.91 10.72 -21.88
C ASP A 116 2.52 10.26 -20.54
N ILE A 117 2.35 11.07 -19.49
CA ILE A 117 2.78 10.71 -18.12
C ILE A 117 2.03 9.47 -17.62
N GLU A 118 0.71 9.42 -17.79
CA GLU A 118 -0.10 8.25 -17.46
C GLU A 118 0.32 7.02 -18.26
N ALA A 119 0.56 7.17 -19.55
CA ALA A 119 1.01 6.07 -20.39
C ALA A 119 2.40 5.54 -19.98
N ALA A 120 3.30 6.42 -19.56
CA ALA A 120 4.64 6.04 -19.10
C ALA A 120 4.62 5.24 -17.79
N ILE A 121 3.72 5.58 -16.85
CA ILE A 121 3.63 4.92 -15.54
C ILE A 121 2.74 3.66 -15.55
N ALA A 122 1.77 3.57 -16.46
CA ALA A 122 0.77 2.49 -16.51
C ALA A 122 1.37 1.07 -16.54
N PRO A 123 2.46 0.77 -17.27
CA PRO A 123 3.06 -0.57 -17.28
C PRO A 123 3.54 -1.01 -15.90
N TYR A 124 4.12 -0.12 -15.11
CA TYR A 124 4.61 -0.43 -13.75
C TYR A 124 3.47 -0.73 -12.80
N ILE A 125 2.37 0.04 -12.88
CA ILE A 125 1.16 -0.20 -12.09
C ILE A 125 0.53 -1.54 -12.47
N THR A 126 0.38 -1.81 -13.77
CA THR A 126 -0.21 -3.06 -14.28
C THR A 126 0.59 -4.27 -13.81
N ASN A 127 1.92 -4.23 -13.93
CA ASN A 127 2.80 -5.31 -13.48
C ASN A 127 2.64 -5.61 -11.98
N CYS A 128 2.54 -4.56 -11.15
CA CYS A 128 2.31 -4.74 -9.72
C CYS A 128 0.94 -5.36 -9.42
N ILE A 129 -0.12 -4.90 -10.10
CA ILE A 129 -1.47 -5.45 -9.93
C ILE A 129 -1.51 -6.92 -10.34
N GLU A 130 -0.85 -7.30 -11.42
CA GLU A 130 -0.75 -8.70 -11.86
C GLU A 130 -0.01 -9.57 -10.84
N LYS A 131 1.09 -9.07 -10.27
CA LYS A 131 1.82 -9.74 -9.18
C LYS A 131 0.92 -9.94 -7.95
N ILE A 132 0.16 -8.91 -7.55
CA ILE A 132 -0.79 -9.01 -6.43
C ILE A 132 -1.87 -10.06 -6.74
N LYS A 133 -2.48 -10.04 -7.93
CA LYS A 133 -3.49 -11.02 -8.34
C LYS A 133 -2.92 -12.45 -8.33
N GLY A 134 -1.70 -12.63 -8.82
CA GLY A 134 -1.00 -13.92 -8.78
C GLY A 134 -0.76 -14.43 -7.36
N ASN A 135 -0.36 -13.54 -6.44
CA ASN A 135 -0.19 -13.89 -5.02
C ASN A 135 -1.52 -14.27 -4.36
N VAL A 136 -2.60 -13.54 -4.67
CA VAL A 136 -3.95 -13.86 -4.18
C VAL A 136 -4.42 -15.22 -4.70
N ALA A 137 -4.23 -15.49 -6.00
CA ALA A 137 -4.58 -16.77 -6.60
C ALA A 137 -3.82 -17.92 -5.94
N ARG A 138 -2.51 -17.77 -5.74
CA ARG A 138 -1.68 -18.77 -5.06
C ARG A 138 -2.13 -19.00 -3.62
N ARG A 139 -2.42 -17.94 -2.86
CA ARG A 139 -2.99 -18.07 -1.51
C ARG A 139 -4.30 -18.85 -1.51
N ASN A 140 -5.22 -18.53 -2.43
CA ASN A 140 -6.50 -19.22 -2.52
C ASN A 140 -6.32 -20.70 -2.86
N GLN A 141 -5.39 -21.02 -3.77
CA GLN A 141 -5.05 -22.42 -4.09
C GLN A 141 -4.54 -23.18 -2.85
N TYR A 142 -3.73 -22.56 -1.99
CA TYR A 142 -3.32 -23.18 -0.72
C TYR A 142 -4.50 -23.40 0.20
N LEU A 143 -5.41 -22.44 0.35
CA LEU A 143 -6.61 -22.58 1.17
C LEU A 143 -7.53 -23.69 0.65
N ASP A 144 -7.70 -23.79 -0.67
CA ASP A 144 -8.49 -24.87 -1.31
C ASP A 144 -7.86 -26.26 -1.09
N THR A 145 -6.53 -26.34 -1.02
CA THR A 145 -5.80 -27.61 -0.86
C THR A 145 -5.72 -28.04 0.60
N ILE A 146 -5.42 -27.11 1.51
CA ILE A 146 -5.21 -27.39 2.95
C ILE A 146 -6.55 -27.33 3.69
N GLY A 147 -7.48 -26.50 3.23
CA GLY A 147 -8.74 -26.20 3.88
C GLY A 147 -8.60 -25.11 4.95
N GLU A 148 -9.73 -24.72 5.49
CA GLU A 148 -9.81 -23.81 6.64
C GLU A 148 -10.44 -24.56 7.82
N GLY A 149 -9.95 -24.30 9.02
CA GLY A 149 -10.53 -24.83 10.25
C GLY A 149 -11.95 -24.29 10.51
N ALA A 150 -12.68 -24.94 11.41
CA ALA A 150 -14.00 -24.48 11.84
C ALA A 150 -13.92 -23.12 12.56
N LYS A 151 -14.91 -22.27 12.31
CA LYS A 151 -15.03 -20.97 13.02
C LYS A 151 -15.69 -21.14 14.39
N PRO A 152 -15.31 -20.36 15.40
CA PRO A 152 -14.30 -19.28 15.37
C PRO A 152 -12.88 -19.84 15.31
N TYR A 153 -11.99 -19.11 14.59
CA TYR A 153 -10.58 -19.50 14.54
C TYR A 153 -9.92 -19.35 15.91
N LEU A 154 -9.11 -20.34 16.29
CA LEU A 154 -8.22 -20.22 17.42
C LEU A 154 -6.98 -19.43 17.00
N TYR A 155 -6.65 -18.43 17.78
CA TYR A 155 -5.43 -17.66 17.59
C TYR A 155 -4.42 -18.06 18.64
N VAL A 156 -3.29 -18.59 18.20
CA VAL A 156 -2.17 -18.97 19.04
C VAL A 156 -1.00 -18.05 18.73
N ILE A 157 -0.45 -17.43 19.78
CA ILE A 157 0.78 -16.63 19.68
C ILE A 157 1.94 -17.48 20.14
N VAL A 158 2.93 -17.64 19.27
CA VAL A 158 4.22 -18.23 19.60
C VAL A 158 5.26 -17.14 19.45
N ALA A 159 5.79 -16.63 20.54
CA ALA A 159 6.71 -15.50 20.57
C ALA A 159 7.56 -15.52 21.85
N THR A 160 8.48 -16.48 21.96
CA THR A 160 9.38 -16.60 23.12
C THR A 160 10.61 -15.69 23.01
N GLY A 161 10.88 -15.14 21.82
CA GLY A 161 12.10 -14.41 21.50
C GLY A 161 13.29 -15.33 21.15
N ASN A 162 13.07 -16.64 21.12
CA ASN A 162 14.03 -17.63 20.68
C ASN A 162 13.44 -18.47 19.54
N ILE A 163 13.95 -18.30 18.33
CA ILE A 163 13.40 -18.96 17.14
C ILE A 163 13.38 -20.49 17.24
N TYR A 164 14.34 -21.11 17.95
CA TYR A 164 14.38 -22.56 18.09
C TYR A 164 13.26 -23.09 19.02
N GLU A 165 12.94 -22.35 20.07
CA GLU A 165 11.80 -22.62 20.95
C GLU A 165 10.47 -22.34 20.25
N ASP A 166 10.41 -21.26 19.45
CA ASP A 166 9.22 -20.88 18.70
C ASP A 166 8.82 -21.97 17.68
N VAL A 167 9.79 -22.61 17.02
CA VAL A 167 9.53 -23.74 16.11
C VAL A 167 8.86 -24.92 16.84
N VAL A 168 9.39 -25.31 18.00
CA VAL A 168 8.84 -26.41 18.79
C VAL A 168 7.43 -26.09 19.29
N GLN A 169 7.19 -24.87 19.76
CA GLN A 169 5.88 -24.44 20.21
C GLN A 169 4.87 -24.32 19.05
N ALA A 170 5.29 -23.82 17.89
CA ALA A 170 4.43 -23.75 16.72
C ALA A 170 4.03 -25.15 16.23
N GLN A 171 4.94 -26.14 16.25
CA GLN A 171 4.64 -27.53 15.93
C GLN A 171 3.66 -28.17 16.92
N ALA A 172 3.76 -27.85 18.20
CA ALA A 172 2.85 -28.34 19.23
C ALA A 172 1.46 -27.69 19.16
N ALA A 173 1.35 -26.50 18.57
CA ALA A 173 0.11 -25.76 18.45
C ALA A 173 -0.67 -26.08 17.14
N ALA A 174 -0.03 -26.71 16.15
CA ALA A 174 -0.61 -27.06 14.86
C ALA A 174 -1.34 -28.41 14.92
#